data_4e10ebf8bb7777b4b6970f3df45e7861
#
_entry.id   4e10ebf8bb7777b4b6970f3df45e7861
#
_cell.length_a   1.000
_cell.length_b   1.000
_cell.length_c   1.000
_cell.angle_alpha   90.00
_cell.angle_beta   90.00
_cell.angle_gamma   90.00
#
_symmetry.space_group_name_H-M   'P 1'
#
loop_
_entity.id
_entity.type
_entity.pdbx_description
1 polymer ?
#
loop_
_entity_poly.entity_id
_entity_poly.type
_entity_poly.pdbx_seq_one_letter_code
_entity_poly.pdbx_strand_id
1 'polypeptide(L)'
;GESWPQVIEKAAEADVYRLPDCYVEGYPIIFSTDANGEIDNIAIQETGYKDDTYGMTSLYCTGTEKVGNKYNISAFFVVYLNGKLAQYTNEAVEILEFPE
;
A
#
# COMPACT_ATOMS: atom_id res chain seq x y z
N GLY A 1 4.29 3.75 17.91
CA GLY A 1 3.18 3.23 17.13
C GLY A 1 2.87 1.79 17.44
N GLU A 2 1.79 1.32 16.91
CA GLU A 2 1.38 -0.06 17.06
C GLU A 2 1.93 -0.88 15.91
N SER A 3 2.25 -2.14 16.19
CA SER A 3 2.65 -3.07 15.14
C SER A 3 1.78 -4.32 15.23
N TRP A 4 1.56 -4.94 14.08
CA TRP A 4 0.79 -6.17 14.01
C TRP A 4 1.36 -7.02 12.86
N PRO A 5 1.24 -8.35 12.96
CA PRO A 5 1.70 -9.21 11.88
C PRO A 5 0.82 -9.04 10.64
N GLN A 6 1.47 -9.06 9.47
CA GLN A 6 0.81 -9.05 8.18
C GLN A 6 1.19 -10.30 7.41
N VAL A 7 0.24 -10.85 6.69
CA VAL A 7 0.52 -11.91 5.73
C VAL A 7 1.06 -11.25 4.46
N ILE A 8 2.20 -11.74 3.97
CA ILE A 8 2.79 -11.27 2.72
C ILE A 8 2.89 -12.47 1.81
N GLU A 9 2.28 -12.36 0.63
CA GLU A 9 2.34 -13.40 -0.39
C GLU A 9 3.21 -12.91 -1.54
N LYS A 10 4.03 -13.80 -2.09
CA LYS A 10 4.89 -13.48 -3.22
C LYS A 10 4.49 -14.34 -4.40
N ALA A 11 4.46 -13.77 -5.60
CA ALA A 11 4.24 -14.51 -6.83
C ALA A 11 5.40 -15.50 -7.06
N ALA A 12 5.10 -16.68 -7.61
CA ALA A 12 6.09 -17.74 -7.76
C ALA A 12 7.22 -17.38 -8.72
N GLU A 13 6.94 -16.59 -9.76
CA GLU A 13 7.89 -16.32 -10.82
C GLU A 13 8.14 -14.83 -11.09
N ALA A 14 7.76 -13.97 -10.13
CA ALA A 14 7.93 -12.52 -10.29
C ALA A 14 8.16 -11.87 -8.94
N ASP A 15 8.82 -10.72 -8.95
CA ASP A 15 9.03 -9.93 -7.72
C ASP A 15 7.82 -9.05 -7.45
N VAL A 16 6.68 -9.70 -7.33
CA VAL A 16 5.39 -9.06 -7.02
C VAL A 16 4.89 -9.64 -5.71
N TYR A 17 4.47 -8.75 -4.83
CA TYR A 17 4.02 -9.10 -3.48
C TYR A 17 2.59 -8.64 -3.26
N ARG A 18 1.89 -9.33 -2.38
CA ARG A 18 0.51 -9.02 -2.05
C ARG A 18 0.31 -9.09 -0.54
N LEU A 19 -0.32 -8.04 0.00
CA LEU A 19 -0.83 -8.01 1.37
C LEU A 19 -2.34 -8.24 1.27
N PRO A 20 -2.83 -9.48 1.45
CA PRO A 20 -4.20 -9.82 1.05
C PRO A 20 -5.29 -9.06 1.81
N ASP A 21 -5.02 -8.67 3.06
CA ASP A 21 -6.01 -7.98 3.91
C ASP A 21 -5.37 -6.78 4.59
N CYS A 22 -4.73 -5.89 3.78
CA CYS A 22 -3.89 -4.82 4.32
C CYS A 22 -4.67 -3.82 5.19
N TYR A 23 -5.71 -3.20 4.65
CA TYR A 23 -6.53 -2.24 5.37
C TYR A 23 -7.91 -2.81 5.68
N VAL A 24 -8.50 -3.50 4.70
CA VAL A 24 -9.82 -4.11 4.82
C VAL A 24 -9.75 -5.52 4.28
N GLU A 25 -10.36 -6.45 4.99
CA GLU A 25 -10.41 -7.86 4.58
C GLU A 25 -10.96 -8.00 3.17
N GLY A 26 -10.28 -8.78 2.34
CA GLY A 26 -10.68 -9.02 0.96
C GLY A 26 -10.19 -7.99 -0.04
N TYR A 27 -9.44 -6.96 0.42
CA TYR A 27 -8.88 -5.93 -0.45
C TYR A 27 -7.36 -5.98 -0.38
N PRO A 28 -6.73 -6.73 -1.29
CA PRO A 28 -5.27 -6.83 -1.26
C PRO A 28 -4.59 -5.55 -1.73
N ILE A 29 -3.42 -5.29 -1.20
CA ILE A 29 -2.52 -4.25 -1.69
C ILE A 29 -1.34 -4.95 -2.34
N ILE A 30 -1.07 -4.59 -3.59
CA ILE A 30 -0.07 -5.24 -4.43
C ILE A 30 1.05 -4.26 -4.74
N PHE A 31 2.29 -4.72 -4.61
CA PHE A 31 3.46 -3.93 -4.99
C PHE A 31 4.51 -4.84 -5.64
N SER A 32 5.44 -4.24 -6.36
CA SER A 32 6.55 -4.96 -6.98
C SER A 32 7.87 -4.38 -6.52
N THR A 33 8.92 -5.20 -6.63
CA THR A 33 10.28 -4.79 -6.29
C THR A 33 11.20 -4.93 -7.51
N ASP A 34 12.29 -4.19 -7.50
CA ASP A 34 13.31 -4.26 -8.53
C ASP A 34 14.37 -5.32 -8.20
N ALA A 35 15.42 -5.39 -9.02
CA ALA A 35 16.51 -6.36 -8.83
C ALA A 35 17.28 -6.17 -7.54
N ASN A 36 17.23 -4.99 -6.94
CA ASN A 36 17.90 -4.67 -5.68
C ASN A 36 16.99 -4.90 -4.47
N GLY A 37 15.76 -5.37 -4.69
CA GLY A 37 14.80 -5.58 -3.62
C GLY A 37 14.09 -4.32 -3.15
N GLU A 38 14.28 -3.20 -3.83
CA GLU A 38 13.57 -1.96 -3.51
C GLU A 38 12.21 -1.93 -4.19
N ILE A 39 11.21 -1.33 -3.53
CA ILE A 39 9.88 -1.22 -4.13
C ILE A 39 9.96 -0.27 -5.32
N ASP A 40 9.62 -0.75 -6.50
CA ASP A 40 9.66 0.04 -7.72
C ASP A 40 8.28 0.51 -8.19
N ASN A 41 7.22 -0.11 -7.69
CA ASN A 41 5.87 0.30 -8.07
C ASN A 41 4.83 -0.11 -7.04
N ILE A 42 4.05 0.88 -6.58
CA ILE A 42 2.81 0.66 -5.86
C ILE A 42 1.76 1.48 -6.62
N ALA A 43 1.00 0.82 -7.49
CA ALA A 43 -0.04 1.47 -8.26
C ALA A 43 -1.17 1.95 -7.35
N ILE A 44 -1.91 2.97 -7.80
CA ILE A 44 -3.13 3.40 -7.13
C ILE A 44 -4.10 2.22 -7.13
N GLN A 45 -4.62 1.85 -5.95
CA GLN A 45 -5.50 0.69 -5.83
C GLN A 45 -6.44 0.87 -4.64
N GLU A 46 -7.58 0.22 -4.71
CA GLU A 46 -8.62 0.37 -3.69
C GLU A 46 -8.18 -0.19 -2.34
N THR A 47 -8.49 0.55 -1.28
CA THR A 47 -8.15 0.14 0.09
C THR A 47 -9.22 -0.75 0.71
N GLY A 48 -10.45 -0.69 0.20
CA GLY A 48 -11.62 -1.34 0.76
C GLY A 48 -12.43 -0.45 1.71
N TYR A 49 -11.85 0.65 2.17
CA TYR A 49 -12.58 1.58 3.01
C TYR A 49 -13.46 2.49 2.16
N LYS A 50 -14.76 2.49 2.45
CA LYS A 50 -15.73 3.33 1.77
C LYS A 50 -16.19 4.44 2.69
N ASP A 51 -16.03 5.67 2.24
CA ASP A 51 -16.59 6.83 2.91
C ASP A 51 -18.06 6.98 2.53
N ASP A 52 -18.92 7.33 3.48
CA ASP A 52 -20.35 7.45 3.23
C ASP A 52 -20.69 8.58 2.24
N THR A 53 -19.84 9.59 2.17
CA THR A 53 -20.06 10.75 1.30
C THR A 53 -19.31 10.62 -0.02
N TYR A 54 -18.06 10.15 0.02
CA TYR A 54 -17.17 10.20 -1.14
C TYR A 54 -16.93 8.83 -1.79
N GLY A 55 -17.37 7.74 -1.15
CA GLY A 55 -17.25 6.40 -1.71
C GLY A 55 -15.94 5.72 -1.43
N MET A 56 -15.55 4.79 -2.29
CA MET A 56 -14.36 3.98 -2.12
C MET A 56 -13.10 4.83 -2.13
N THR A 57 -12.23 4.59 -1.14
CA THR A 57 -10.91 5.22 -1.11
C THR A 57 -9.88 4.34 -1.82
N SER A 58 -8.85 4.97 -2.33
CA SER A 58 -7.72 4.27 -2.96
C SER A 58 -6.41 4.72 -2.32
N LEU A 59 -5.43 3.84 -2.35
CA LEU A 59 -4.10 4.12 -1.83
C LEU A 59 -3.30 4.87 -2.90
N TYR A 60 -2.66 5.96 -2.50
CA TYR A 60 -1.78 6.73 -3.36
C TYR A 60 -0.41 6.82 -2.68
N CYS A 61 0.57 6.13 -3.24
CA CYS A 61 1.94 6.11 -2.71
C CYS A 61 2.72 7.29 -3.28
N THR A 62 3.35 8.06 -2.41
CA THR A 62 4.16 9.22 -2.82
C THR A 62 5.64 8.92 -2.80
N GLY A 63 6.08 7.90 -2.10
CA GLY A 63 7.48 7.51 -2.07
C GLY A 63 7.73 6.29 -1.19
N THR A 64 8.87 5.66 -1.43
CA THR A 64 9.30 4.51 -0.64
C THR A 64 10.78 4.62 -0.35
N GLU A 65 11.20 4.05 0.78
CA GLU A 65 12.61 3.96 1.14
C GLU A 65 12.86 2.61 1.81
N LYS A 66 13.88 1.92 1.36
CA LYS A 66 14.28 0.65 1.98
C LYS A 66 15.45 0.89 2.93
N VAL A 67 15.29 0.44 4.18
CA VAL A 67 16.34 0.52 5.19
C VAL A 67 16.47 -0.88 5.82
N GLY A 68 17.51 -1.63 5.43
CA GLY A 68 17.67 -3.01 5.86
C GLY A 68 16.52 -3.88 5.34
N ASN A 69 15.81 -4.52 6.25
CA ASN A 69 14.65 -5.35 5.92
C ASN A 69 13.32 -4.61 6.07
N LYS A 70 13.37 -3.28 6.19
CA LYS A 70 12.19 -2.44 6.36
C LYS A 70 11.95 -1.58 5.15
N TYR A 71 10.68 -1.39 4.82
CA TYR A 71 10.25 -0.44 3.80
C TYR A 71 9.44 0.65 4.47
N ASN A 72 9.87 1.89 4.30
CA ASN A 72 9.10 3.06 4.72
C ASN A 72 8.29 3.52 3.52
N ILE A 73 6.98 3.45 3.63
CA ILE A 73 6.06 3.74 2.53
C ILE A 73 5.28 4.99 2.89
N SER A 74 5.50 6.06 2.14
CA SER A 74 4.76 7.31 2.32
C SER A 74 3.54 7.29 1.41
N ALA A 75 2.36 7.49 1.97
CA ALA A 75 1.13 7.35 1.21
C ALA A 75 -0.01 8.11 1.88
N PHE A 76 -1.07 8.35 1.12
CA PHE A 76 -2.35 8.83 1.64
C PHE A 76 -3.47 8.17 0.86
N PHE A 77 -4.68 8.27 1.39
CA PHE A 77 -5.87 7.78 0.69
C PHE A 77 -6.43 8.90 -0.17
N VAL A 78 -6.96 8.54 -1.32
CA VAL A 78 -7.62 9.45 -2.25
C VAL A 78 -9.02 8.95 -2.56
N VAL A 79 -9.87 9.86 -3.05
CA VAL A 79 -11.19 9.54 -3.60
C VAL A 79 -11.28 10.14 -4.99
N TYR A 80 -12.21 9.64 -5.81
CA TYR A 80 -12.46 10.19 -7.13
C TYR A 80 -13.72 11.03 -7.07
N LEU A 81 -13.57 12.34 -7.31
CA LEU A 81 -14.68 13.29 -7.36
C LEU A 81 -14.86 13.75 -8.81
N ASN A 82 -15.94 13.34 -9.45
CA ASN A 82 -16.21 13.65 -10.86
C ASN A 82 -15.06 13.22 -11.78
N GLY A 83 -14.45 12.04 -11.47
CA GLY A 83 -13.34 11.52 -12.25
C GLY A 83 -11.98 12.11 -11.93
N LYS A 84 -11.90 12.98 -10.93
CA LYS A 84 -10.63 13.58 -10.51
C LYS A 84 -10.22 13.09 -9.14
N LEU A 85 -8.93 12.88 -8.95
CA LEU A 85 -8.39 12.49 -7.65
C LEU A 85 -8.45 13.65 -6.66
N ALA A 86 -8.88 13.35 -5.45
CA ALA A 86 -8.86 14.29 -4.34
C ALA A 86 -8.29 13.59 -3.11
N GLN A 87 -7.42 14.28 -2.39
CA GLN A 87 -6.81 13.73 -1.20
C GLN A 87 -7.85 13.59 -0.08
N TYR A 88 -7.93 12.38 0.48
CA TYR A 88 -8.90 12.08 1.53
C TYR A 88 -8.27 12.10 2.92
N THR A 89 -7.06 11.55 3.08
CA THR A 89 -6.33 11.57 4.35
C THR A 89 -5.04 12.37 4.20
N ASN A 90 -4.45 12.74 5.34
CA ASN A 90 -3.11 13.31 5.35
C ASN A 90 -2.09 12.23 4.99
N GLU A 91 -0.95 12.65 4.46
CA GLU A 91 0.15 11.74 4.20
C GLU A 91 0.66 11.13 5.49
N ALA A 92 0.91 9.83 5.47
CA ALA A 92 1.46 9.08 6.59
C ALA A 92 2.54 8.16 6.09
N VAL A 93 3.45 7.78 6.98
CA VAL A 93 4.49 6.80 6.67
C VAL A 93 4.11 5.49 7.35
N GLU A 94 4.00 4.44 6.55
CA GLU A 94 3.79 3.08 7.04
C GLU A 94 5.09 2.30 6.90
N ILE A 95 5.39 1.49 7.91
CA ILE A 95 6.62 0.71 7.93
C ILE A 95 6.24 -0.76 7.77
N LEU A 96 6.76 -1.37 6.72
CA LEU A 96 6.60 -2.80 6.45
C LEU A 96 7.93 -3.48 6.72
N GLU A 97 7.95 -4.38 7.71
CA GLU A 97 9.18 -5.10 8.07
C GLU A 97 9.07 -6.55 7.64
N PHE A 98 10.04 -6.99 6.86
CA PHE A 98 10.13 -8.38 6.41
C PHE A 98 10.89 -9.20 7.45
N PRO A 99 10.56 -10.48 7.60
CA PRO A 99 11.35 -11.36 8.46
C PRO A 99 12.76 -11.54 7.91
N GLU A 100 13.70 -11.64 8.81
CA GLU A 100 15.09 -11.89 8.45
C GLU A 100 15.34 -13.34 8.05
#